data_345a3ef6a27638fa217df1d423ddef3e
#
_entry.id   345a3ef6a27638fa217df1d423ddef3e
#
_cell.length_a   1.000
_cell.length_b   1.000
_cell.length_c   1.000
_cell.angle_alpha   90.00
_cell.angle_beta   90.00
_cell.angle_gamma   90.00
#
_symmetry.space_group_name_H-M   'P 1'
#
loop_
_entity.id
_entity.type
_entity.pdbx_description
1 polymer ?
#
loop_
_entity_poly.entity_id
_entity_poly.type
_entity_poly.pdbx_seq_one_letter_code
_entity_poly.pdbx_strand_id
1 'polypeptide(L)'
;TGFSTAEVDLTLDAAQDGDPDQVIGPEDEVPPQQDVAVTRRGEIWLLGRHRLICGDAREAGDYAALMDGKTADLVFTDPPYNVAIDGNVTGLGRTKHREFAMASGEMSKAAFTEFLTQSLGATAAVCRDGAIAFVCMDWRHMGELLCAGEAVFAELKNLCVWNKTNGGMGTFYRSKHELVFVFKVGTAPHENSFGLGDTGRYRTNVWDYPGVSSMGAARGEALAMHPTVKPVALVADAIRDCSKRGDVVLDAFGGSGSTLIAAERCGRTARLIEFDPLYCDTIVRRYERLTGKRATLAATGETFETVEAQRLGEAAA
;
A
#
# COMPACT_ATOMS: atom_id res chain seq x y z
N THR A 1 -26.79 21.71 -0.81
CA THR A 1 -25.49 22.38 -0.88
C THR A 1 -24.88 21.99 -2.20
N GLY A 2 -24.54 22.94 -3.08
CA GLY A 2 -24.22 22.70 -4.48
C GLY A 2 -22.77 22.25 -4.76
N PHE A 3 -22.05 21.72 -3.79
CA PHE A 3 -20.68 21.22 -4.00
C PHE A 3 -20.68 19.71 -4.32
N SER A 4 -19.96 19.32 -5.36
CA SER A 4 -19.64 17.94 -5.66
C SER A 4 -18.68 17.35 -4.62
N THR A 5 -18.63 16.00 -4.51
CA THR A 5 -17.68 15.34 -3.60
C THR A 5 -16.23 15.69 -3.94
N ALA A 6 -15.91 15.87 -5.23
CA ALA A 6 -14.59 16.27 -5.69
C ALA A 6 -14.22 17.69 -5.22
N GLU A 7 -15.15 18.66 -5.27
CA GLU A 7 -14.92 20.03 -4.78
C GLU A 7 -14.75 20.06 -3.25
N VAL A 8 -15.51 19.23 -2.53
CA VAL A 8 -15.36 19.10 -1.07
C VAL A 8 -13.99 18.50 -0.74
N ASP A 9 -13.57 17.44 -1.41
CA ASP A 9 -12.24 16.84 -1.22
C ASP A 9 -11.13 17.85 -1.52
N LEU A 10 -11.20 18.56 -2.65
CA LEU A 10 -10.24 19.62 -3.00
C LEU A 10 -10.14 20.71 -1.93
N THR A 11 -11.28 21.18 -1.42
CA THR A 11 -11.31 22.23 -0.39
C THR A 11 -10.71 21.76 0.94
N LEU A 12 -11.03 20.52 1.35
CA LEU A 12 -10.49 19.94 2.57
C LEU A 12 -9.00 19.61 2.44
N ASP A 13 -8.57 19.17 1.26
CA ASP A 13 -7.16 18.90 0.98
C ASP A 13 -6.34 20.19 1.01
N ALA A 14 -6.81 21.26 0.34
CA ALA A 14 -6.16 22.58 0.39
C ALA A 14 -6.07 23.17 1.82
N ALA A 15 -6.98 22.76 2.71
CA ALA A 15 -6.95 23.16 4.12
C ALA A 15 -6.01 22.30 4.98
N GLN A 16 -5.65 21.11 4.52
CA GLN A 16 -4.81 20.14 5.23
C GLN A 16 -3.39 20.06 4.66
N ASP A 17 -3.21 20.42 3.40
CA ASP A 17 -1.89 20.40 2.76
C ASP A 17 -1.07 21.56 3.32
N GLY A 18 0.00 21.19 4.03
CA GLY A 18 1.15 22.06 4.23
C GLY A 18 1.73 22.47 2.87
N ASP A 19 2.89 23.09 2.88
CA ASP A 19 3.62 23.55 1.71
C ASP A 19 3.47 22.59 0.51
N PRO A 20 2.85 23.01 -0.62
CA PRO A 20 2.65 22.17 -1.79
C PRO A 20 3.97 21.64 -2.39
N ASP A 21 5.12 22.21 -2.02
CA ASP A 21 6.44 21.71 -2.39
C ASP A 21 6.95 20.59 -1.45
N GLN A 22 6.28 20.31 -0.33
CA GLN A 22 6.59 19.17 0.56
C GLN A 22 5.82 17.92 0.13
N VAL A 23 6.31 17.25 -0.90
CA VAL A 23 5.74 15.97 -1.38
C VAL A 23 6.06 14.79 -0.43
N ILE A 24 7.02 14.96 0.48
CA ILE A 24 7.39 13.98 1.51
C ILE A 24 7.28 14.65 2.88
N GLY A 25 6.45 14.09 3.75
CA GLY A 25 6.15 14.61 5.08
C GLY A 25 6.49 13.63 6.22
N PRO A 26 6.18 14.01 7.47
CA PRO A 26 6.33 13.11 8.63
C PRO A 26 5.54 11.80 8.48
N GLU A 27 4.50 11.80 7.68
CA GLU A 27 3.67 10.64 7.36
C GLU A 27 4.41 9.57 6.55
N ASP A 28 5.49 9.94 5.82
CA ASP A 28 6.32 9.01 5.08
C ASP A 28 7.38 8.31 5.95
N GLU A 29 7.57 8.79 7.18
CA GLU A 29 8.48 8.14 8.12
C GLU A 29 7.93 6.79 8.57
N VAL A 30 8.75 5.74 8.44
CA VAL A 30 8.43 4.39 8.88
C VAL A 30 9.19 4.10 10.16
N PRO A 31 8.53 3.66 11.24
CA PRO A 31 9.20 3.24 12.47
C PRO A 31 10.17 2.09 12.20
N PRO A 32 11.30 1.99 12.92
CA PRO A 32 12.21 0.87 12.80
C PRO A 32 11.51 -0.44 13.16
N GLN A 33 11.77 -1.47 12.37
CA GLN A 33 11.26 -2.81 12.63
C GLN A 33 11.93 -3.39 13.88
N GLN A 34 11.18 -4.09 14.70
CA GLN A 34 11.69 -4.79 15.88
C GLN A 34 12.18 -6.19 15.51
N ASP A 35 12.99 -6.80 16.39
CA ASP A 35 13.51 -8.14 16.16
C ASP A 35 12.48 -9.24 16.46
N VAL A 36 11.52 -8.97 17.36
CA VAL A 36 10.49 -9.90 17.82
C VAL A 36 9.12 -9.36 17.48
N ALA A 37 8.31 -10.19 16.82
CA ALA A 37 6.95 -9.81 16.46
C ALA A 37 6.00 -9.92 17.64
N VAL A 38 5.14 -8.91 17.78
CA VAL A 38 3.99 -8.90 18.70
C VAL A 38 2.78 -9.56 18.02
N THR A 39 2.49 -9.18 16.79
CA THR A 39 1.37 -9.74 15.99
C THR A 39 1.60 -11.22 15.68
N ARG A 40 0.52 -12.00 15.63
CA ARG A 40 0.53 -13.42 15.21
C ARG A 40 -0.34 -13.62 13.98
N ARG A 41 -0.07 -14.66 13.21
CA ARG A 41 -0.87 -15.04 12.02
C ARG A 41 -2.35 -15.20 12.37
N GLY A 42 -3.22 -14.67 11.53
CA GLY A 42 -4.67 -14.70 11.69
C GLY A 42 -5.21 -13.58 12.58
N GLU A 43 -4.38 -12.82 13.26
CA GLU A 43 -4.84 -11.73 14.14
C GLU A 43 -5.24 -10.49 13.34
N ILE A 44 -6.30 -9.83 13.84
CA ILE A 44 -6.83 -8.60 13.28
C ILE A 44 -6.64 -7.47 14.27
N TRP A 45 -6.01 -6.41 13.80
CA TRP A 45 -5.88 -5.13 14.52
C TRP A 45 -6.92 -4.12 14.04
N LEU A 46 -7.59 -3.48 14.97
CA LEU A 46 -8.49 -2.36 14.74
C LEU A 46 -7.71 -1.06 14.96
N LEU A 47 -7.57 -0.27 13.91
CA LEU A 47 -6.85 1.00 13.88
C LEU A 47 -7.86 2.13 13.63
N GLY A 48 -8.61 2.52 14.65
CA GLY A 48 -9.77 3.39 14.51
C GLY A 48 -10.84 2.76 13.59
N ARG A 49 -11.07 3.34 12.41
CA ARG A 49 -12.00 2.77 11.41
C ARG A 49 -11.36 1.73 10.49
N HIS A 50 -10.03 1.62 10.49
CA HIS A 50 -9.28 0.72 9.62
C HIS A 50 -9.12 -0.66 10.27
N ARG A 51 -8.79 -1.66 9.45
CA ARG A 51 -8.49 -3.02 9.92
C ARG A 51 -7.24 -3.53 9.20
N LEU A 52 -6.42 -4.23 9.94
CA LEU A 52 -5.24 -4.93 9.45
C LEU A 52 -5.31 -6.38 9.89
N ILE A 53 -5.16 -7.33 8.96
CA ILE A 53 -4.98 -8.75 9.29
C ILE A 53 -3.55 -9.19 9.00
N CYS A 54 -2.96 -9.95 9.89
CA CYS A 54 -1.76 -10.72 9.59
C CYS A 54 -2.15 -11.98 8.82
N GLY A 55 -2.21 -11.90 7.48
CA GLY A 55 -2.84 -12.87 6.62
C GLY A 55 -2.07 -13.14 5.32
N ASP A 56 -2.65 -13.98 4.47
CA ASP A 56 -2.14 -14.31 3.15
C ASP A 56 -3.08 -13.75 2.08
N ALA A 57 -2.56 -12.97 1.16
CA ALA A 57 -3.32 -12.38 0.05
C ALA A 57 -3.98 -13.41 -0.89
N ARG A 58 -3.66 -14.68 -0.78
CA ARG A 58 -4.26 -15.78 -1.54
C ARG A 58 -5.43 -16.46 -0.83
N GLU A 59 -5.60 -16.21 0.47
CA GLU A 59 -6.55 -16.92 1.32
C GLU A 59 -7.89 -16.19 1.43
N ALA A 60 -8.94 -16.71 0.81
CA ALA A 60 -10.28 -16.12 0.85
C ALA A 60 -10.82 -15.93 2.27
N GLY A 61 -10.42 -16.78 3.22
CA GLY A 61 -10.78 -16.68 4.64
C GLY A 61 -10.25 -15.41 5.29
N ASP A 62 -9.02 -15.01 4.96
CA ASP A 62 -8.41 -13.79 5.49
C ASP A 62 -9.15 -12.54 4.98
N TYR A 63 -9.57 -12.53 3.70
CA TYR A 63 -10.42 -11.45 3.17
C TYR A 63 -11.78 -11.40 3.85
N ALA A 64 -12.43 -12.55 4.06
CA ALA A 64 -13.73 -12.59 4.71
C ALA A 64 -13.66 -12.01 6.14
N ALA A 65 -12.63 -12.37 6.90
CA ALA A 65 -12.39 -11.85 8.24
C ALA A 65 -12.04 -10.36 8.26
N LEU A 66 -11.20 -9.91 7.31
CA LEU A 66 -10.77 -8.52 7.18
C LEU A 66 -11.93 -7.60 6.79
N MET A 67 -12.70 -8.00 5.77
CA MET A 67 -13.74 -7.16 5.18
C MET A 67 -14.96 -7.00 6.07
N ASP A 68 -15.25 -7.96 6.94
CA ASP A 68 -16.34 -7.88 7.93
C ASP A 68 -17.69 -7.53 7.27
N GLY A 69 -18.01 -8.26 6.19
CA GLY A 69 -19.23 -8.09 5.41
C GLY A 69 -19.29 -6.86 4.51
N LYS A 70 -18.21 -6.08 4.41
CA LYS A 70 -18.11 -4.94 3.49
C LYS A 70 -17.46 -5.35 2.17
N THR A 71 -17.66 -4.54 1.12
CA THR A 71 -16.94 -4.64 -0.15
C THR A 71 -15.94 -3.51 -0.28
N ALA A 72 -14.86 -3.74 -1.04
CA ALA A 72 -13.88 -2.70 -1.36
C ALA A 72 -14.39 -1.86 -2.55
N ASP A 73 -14.26 -0.54 -2.41
CA ASP A 73 -14.61 0.44 -3.44
C ASP A 73 -13.42 0.73 -4.35
N LEU A 74 -12.21 0.58 -3.83
CA LEU A 74 -10.95 0.81 -4.53
C LEU A 74 -9.89 -0.15 -3.97
N VAL A 75 -8.97 -0.55 -4.85
CA VAL A 75 -7.74 -1.27 -4.48
C VAL A 75 -6.54 -0.40 -4.81
N PHE A 76 -5.62 -0.27 -3.85
CA PHE A 76 -4.25 0.18 -4.12
C PHE A 76 -3.31 -0.81 -3.46
N THR A 77 -2.47 -1.48 -4.26
CA THR A 77 -1.68 -2.60 -3.75
C THR A 77 -0.32 -2.72 -4.45
N ASP A 78 0.67 -3.14 -3.67
CA ASP A 78 2.08 -3.24 -4.09
C ASP A 78 2.60 -4.65 -3.81
N PRO A 79 2.27 -5.63 -4.69
CA PRO A 79 2.72 -7.00 -4.50
C PRO A 79 4.25 -7.10 -4.55
N PRO A 80 4.86 -8.13 -3.95
CA PRO A 80 6.29 -8.36 -4.07
C PRO A 80 6.66 -8.59 -5.54
N TYR A 81 7.82 -8.05 -5.98
CA TYR A 81 8.19 -8.01 -7.42
C TYR A 81 8.99 -9.24 -7.90
N ASN A 82 9.11 -10.27 -7.09
CA ASN A 82 9.94 -11.43 -7.39
C ASN A 82 11.39 -11.05 -7.80
N VAL A 83 11.96 -10.08 -7.10
CA VAL A 83 13.33 -9.58 -7.28
C VAL A 83 14.07 -9.69 -5.96
N ALA A 84 15.21 -10.39 -5.96
CA ALA A 84 16.04 -10.49 -4.76
C ALA A 84 16.46 -9.09 -4.28
N ILE A 85 16.31 -8.82 -2.98
CA ILE A 85 16.74 -7.56 -2.37
C ILE A 85 18.27 -7.48 -2.39
N ASP A 86 18.94 -8.60 -2.09
CA ASP A 86 20.39 -8.67 -2.09
C ASP A 86 20.94 -8.47 -3.53
N GLY A 87 21.76 -7.45 -3.71
CA GLY A 87 22.37 -7.07 -4.98
C GLY A 87 21.53 -6.22 -5.94
N ASN A 88 20.20 -6.09 -5.75
CA ASN A 88 19.34 -5.31 -6.62
C ASN A 88 18.77 -4.03 -5.97
N VAL A 89 18.57 -4.04 -4.67
CA VAL A 89 17.94 -2.94 -3.93
C VAL A 89 18.94 -2.26 -2.99
N THR A 90 19.78 -3.03 -2.33
CA THR A 90 20.87 -2.53 -1.49
C THR A 90 22.09 -2.28 -2.35
N GLY A 91 22.29 -1.07 -2.86
CA GLY A 91 23.58 -0.68 -3.46
C GLY A 91 24.77 -1.00 -2.54
N LEU A 92 25.96 -0.46 -2.78
CA LEU A 92 27.20 -0.64 -1.97
C LEU A 92 27.05 -0.18 -0.48
N GLY A 93 25.83 -0.08 0.06
CA GLY A 93 25.52 0.31 1.44
C GLY A 93 25.82 -0.78 2.47
N ARG A 94 26.20 -0.36 3.70
CA ARG A 94 26.51 -1.25 4.83
C ARG A 94 25.31 -1.97 5.45
N THR A 95 24.07 -1.56 5.11
CA THR A 95 22.84 -2.08 5.70
C THR A 95 22.32 -3.24 4.87
N LYS A 96 22.24 -4.43 5.45
CA LYS A 96 21.55 -5.58 4.85
C LYS A 96 20.06 -5.51 5.20
N HIS A 97 19.21 -5.53 4.19
CA HIS A 97 17.77 -5.64 4.37
C HIS A 97 17.39 -7.13 4.43
N ARG A 98 16.38 -7.44 5.24
CA ARG A 98 15.78 -8.77 5.26
C ARG A 98 15.03 -8.97 3.93
N GLU A 99 15.17 -10.17 3.36
CA GLU A 99 14.37 -10.57 2.20
C GLU A 99 12.87 -10.58 2.54
N PHE A 100 12.02 -10.31 1.54
CA PHE A 100 10.60 -10.49 1.71
C PHE A 100 10.26 -11.94 2.02
N ALA A 101 9.18 -12.17 2.76
CA ALA A 101 8.77 -13.50 3.16
C ALA A 101 8.33 -14.39 1.99
N MET A 102 8.12 -13.83 0.79
CA MET A 102 7.82 -14.54 -0.46
C MET A 102 8.11 -13.66 -1.69
N ALA A 103 8.24 -14.28 -2.85
CA ALA A 103 8.52 -13.66 -4.15
C ALA A 103 9.76 -12.72 -4.12
N SER A 104 10.88 -13.25 -3.59
CA SER A 104 12.18 -12.58 -3.49
C SER A 104 13.16 -13.04 -4.59
N GLY A 105 12.63 -13.37 -5.77
CA GLY A 105 13.44 -13.85 -6.91
C GLY A 105 13.50 -15.38 -7.06
N GLU A 106 12.84 -16.12 -6.18
CA GLU A 106 12.83 -17.59 -6.18
C GLU A 106 11.80 -18.19 -7.14
N MET A 107 10.79 -17.43 -7.56
CA MET A 107 9.71 -17.94 -8.39
C MET A 107 10.06 -17.92 -9.88
N SER A 108 9.72 -19.00 -10.60
CA SER A 108 9.68 -18.97 -12.07
C SER A 108 8.61 -18.02 -12.58
N LYS A 109 8.70 -17.59 -13.84
CA LYS A 109 7.67 -16.73 -14.45
C LYS A 109 6.26 -17.28 -14.32
N ALA A 110 6.08 -18.59 -14.58
CA ALA A 110 4.78 -19.25 -14.47
C ALA A 110 4.27 -19.26 -13.01
N ALA A 111 5.14 -19.60 -12.05
CA ALA A 111 4.77 -19.59 -10.63
C ALA A 111 4.43 -18.18 -10.13
N PHE A 112 5.15 -17.17 -10.59
CA PHE A 112 4.87 -15.79 -10.23
C PHE A 112 3.55 -15.27 -10.85
N THR A 113 3.28 -15.61 -12.13
CA THR A 113 1.99 -15.30 -12.75
C THR A 113 0.84 -15.95 -11.98
N GLU A 114 0.97 -17.22 -11.59
CA GLU A 114 -0.02 -17.93 -10.78
C GLU A 114 -0.23 -17.29 -9.41
N PHE A 115 0.85 -16.93 -8.70
CA PHE A 115 0.80 -16.21 -7.44
C PHE A 115 0.02 -14.89 -7.57
N LEU A 116 0.31 -14.10 -8.61
CA LEU A 116 -0.39 -12.84 -8.89
C LEU A 116 -1.88 -13.10 -9.24
N THR A 117 -2.16 -14.12 -10.05
CA THR A 117 -3.53 -14.47 -10.44
C THR A 117 -4.37 -14.86 -9.23
N GLN A 118 -3.83 -15.67 -8.32
CA GLN A 118 -4.53 -16.09 -7.10
C GLN A 118 -4.78 -14.91 -6.16
N SER A 119 -3.76 -14.11 -5.87
CA SER A 119 -3.89 -12.98 -4.95
C SER A 119 -4.79 -11.87 -5.50
N LEU A 120 -4.65 -11.52 -6.78
CA LEU A 120 -5.52 -10.52 -7.42
C LEU A 120 -6.95 -11.05 -7.60
N GLY A 121 -7.14 -12.35 -7.86
CA GLY A 121 -8.44 -13.01 -7.92
C GLY A 121 -9.18 -12.93 -6.59
N ALA A 122 -8.51 -13.26 -5.48
CA ALA A 122 -9.06 -13.13 -4.14
C ALA A 122 -9.38 -11.66 -3.77
N THR A 123 -8.51 -10.73 -4.18
CA THR A 123 -8.74 -9.29 -4.04
C THR A 123 -9.99 -8.84 -4.80
N ALA A 124 -10.12 -9.21 -6.08
CA ALA A 124 -11.24 -8.80 -6.93
C ALA A 124 -12.58 -9.37 -6.43
N ALA A 125 -12.57 -10.57 -5.85
CA ALA A 125 -13.77 -11.24 -5.34
C ALA A 125 -14.47 -10.48 -4.19
N VAL A 126 -13.76 -9.62 -3.47
CA VAL A 126 -14.31 -8.80 -2.39
C VAL A 126 -14.51 -7.32 -2.77
N CYS A 127 -14.28 -6.98 -4.04
CA CYS A 127 -14.52 -5.64 -4.56
C CYS A 127 -15.95 -5.48 -5.07
N ARG A 128 -16.46 -4.24 -5.03
CA ARG A 128 -17.71 -3.92 -5.73
C ARG A 128 -17.52 -3.94 -7.24
N ASP A 129 -18.60 -4.15 -7.98
CA ASP A 129 -18.59 -3.95 -9.44
C ASP A 129 -18.29 -2.46 -9.77
N GLY A 130 -17.37 -2.23 -10.69
CA GLY A 130 -16.87 -0.90 -11.04
C GLY A 130 -15.72 -0.38 -10.14
N ALA A 131 -15.21 -1.16 -9.18
CA ALA A 131 -14.04 -0.76 -8.41
C ALA A 131 -12.80 -0.62 -9.32
N ILE A 132 -11.94 0.36 -9.02
CA ILE A 132 -10.64 0.52 -9.67
C ILE A 132 -9.56 -0.12 -8.81
N ALA A 133 -8.65 -0.85 -9.45
CA ALA A 133 -7.49 -1.45 -8.82
C ALA A 133 -6.20 -0.87 -9.39
N PHE A 134 -5.45 -0.16 -8.56
CA PHE A 134 -4.08 0.28 -8.83
C PHE A 134 -3.12 -0.79 -8.32
N VAL A 135 -2.37 -1.42 -9.23
CA VAL A 135 -1.44 -2.50 -8.90
C VAL A 135 -0.04 -2.10 -9.34
N CYS A 136 0.86 -1.93 -8.38
CA CYS A 136 2.25 -1.55 -8.63
C CYS A 136 3.06 -2.75 -9.16
N MET A 137 4.07 -2.48 -10.01
CA MET A 137 5.00 -3.49 -10.49
C MET A 137 6.29 -2.88 -11.04
N ASP A 138 7.38 -3.64 -10.92
CA ASP A 138 8.65 -3.38 -11.60
C ASP A 138 8.53 -3.74 -13.10
N TRP A 139 9.25 -3.02 -13.95
CA TRP A 139 9.23 -3.22 -15.40
C TRP A 139 9.65 -4.65 -15.83
N ARG A 140 10.45 -5.37 -15.02
CA ARG A 140 10.92 -6.73 -15.32
C ARG A 140 9.80 -7.75 -15.30
N HIS A 141 8.78 -7.53 -14.47
CA HIS A 141 7.66 -8.44 -14.25
C HIS A 141 6.31 -7.87 -14.72
N MET A 142 6.37 -6.83 -15.55
CA MET A 142 5.16 -6.23 -16.12
C MET A 142 4.33 -7.22 -16.96
N GLY A 143 5.00 -8.17 -17.62
CA GLY A 143 4.33 -9.19 -18.45
C GLY A 143 3.54 -10.19 -17.61
N GLU A 144 4.08 -10.64 -16.49
CA GLU A 144 3.44 -11.55 -15.55
C GLU A 144 2.23 -10.88 -14.89
N LEU A 145 2.37 -9.60 -14.48
CA LEU A 145 1.25 -8.85 -13.92
C LEU A 145 0.16 -8.58 -14.96
N LEU A 146 0.53 -8.22 -16.19
CA LEU A 146 -0.45 -8.01 -17.26
C LEU A 146 -1.26 -9.27 -17.53
N CYS A 147 -0.59 -10.42 -17.66
CA CYS A 147 -1.23 -11.72 -17.86
C CYS A 147 -2.19 -12.07 -16.71
N ALA A 148 -1.75 -11.90 -15.46
CA ALA A 148 -2.60 -12.14 -14.29
C ALA A 148 -3.78 -11.17 -14.23
N GLY A 149 -3.54 -9.89 -14.53
CA GLY A 149 -4.58 -8.86 -14.52
C GLY A 149 -5.66 -9.09 -15.57
N GLU A 150 -5.28 -9.47 -16.79
CA GLU A 150 -6.22 -9.82 -17.88
C GLU A 150 -7.05 -11.07 -17.55
N ALA A 151 -6.53 -11.99 -16.77
CA ALA A 151 -7.27 -13.17 -16.33
C ALA A 151 -8.30 -12.86 -15.22
N VAL A 152 -8.08 -11.81 -14.44
CA VAL A 152 -8.87 -11.49 -13.24
C VAL A 152 -9.84 -10.32 -13.46
N PHE A 153 -9.37 -9.23 -14.06
CA PHE A 153 -10.10 -7.99 -14.19
C PHE A 153 -10.79 -7.87 -15.54
N ALA A 154 -11.88 -7.10 -15.60
CA ALA A 154 -12.65 -6.94 -16.82
C ALA A 154 -11.98 -6.03 -17.85
N GLU A 155 -11.12 -5.10 -17.40
CA GLU A 155 -10.52 -4.10 -18.27
C GLU A 155 -9.20 -3.57 -17.69
N LEU A 156 -8.17 -3.43 -18.52
CA LEU A 156 -7.02 -2.58 -18.23
C LEU A 156 -7.36 -1.15 -18.70
N LYS A 157 -7.58 -0.25 -17.74
CA LYS A 157 -7.94 1.15 -18.03
C LYS A 157 -6.77 1.99 -18.51
N ASN A 158 -5.61 1.83 -17.84
CA ASN A 158 -4.41 2.61 -18.11
C ASN A 158 -3.17 1.94 -17.54
N LEU A 159 -2.02 2.41 -17.97
CA LEU A 159 -0.73 2.17 -17.34
C LEU A 159 -0.14 3.52 -16.91
N CYS A 160 -0.02 3.73 -15.61
CA CYS A 160 0.61 4.91 -15.05
C CYS A 160 2.08 4.63 -14.72
N VAL A 161 2.89 5.67 -14.80
CA VAL A 161 4.33 5.62 -14.52
C VAL A 161 4.62 6.52 -13.34
N TRP A 162 5.03 5.97 -12.20
CA TRP A 162 5.61 6.76 -11.14
C TRP A 162 7.05 7.14 -11.52
N ASN A 163 7.26 8.41 -11.83
CA ASN A 163 8.56 8.98 -12.16
C ASN A 163 9.23 9.49 -10.87
N LYS A 164 10.29 8.81 -10.43
CA LYS A 164 11.06 9.16 -9.23
C LYS A 164 12.04 10.30 -9.53
N THR A 165 12.38 11.12 -8.54
CA THR A 165 13.37 12.19 -8.71
C THR A 165 14.75 11.65 -9.03
N ASN A 166 15.16 10.55 -8.39
CA ASN A 166 16.48 9.95 -8.52
C ASN A 166 16.40 8.56 -9.20
N GLY A 167 17.32 8.32 -10.13
CA GLY A 167 17.52 6.99 -10.71
C GLY A 167 18.21 6.06 -9.73
N GLY A 168 17.62 4.89 -9.49
CA GLY A 168 18.20 3.80 -8.73
C GLY A 168 19.29 3.05 -9.53
N MET A 169 19.73 1.93 -8.99
CA MET A 169 20.60 0.99 -9.71
C MET A 169 19.88 0.45 -10.95
N GLY A 170 20.61 0.12 -12.00
CA GLY A 170 20.07 -0.44 -13.23
C GLY A 170 21.10 -1.31 -13.91
N THR A 171 20.64 -2.17 -14.85
CA THR A 171 21.52 -3.08 -15.59
C THR A 171 21.99 -2.49 -16.92
N PHE A 172 21.13 -1.73 -17.60
CA PHE A 172 21.45 -1.08 -18.88
C PHE A 172 21.20 0.44 -18.78
N TYR A 173 19.98 0.83 -18.40
CA TYR A 173 19.69 2.18 -17.94
C TYR A 173 19.43 2.20 -16.44
N ARG A 174 19.70 3.32 -15.79
CA ARG A 174 19.30 3.54 -14.41
C ARG A 174 17.77 3.57 -14.32
N SER A 175 17.20 2.75 -13.46
CA SER A 175 15.76 2.70 -13.25
C SER A 175 15.31 3.93 -12.46
N LYS A 176 14.44 4.75 -13.06
CA LYS A 176 13.91 5.98 -12.46
C LYS A 176 12.39 5.93 -12.29
N HIS A 177 11.79 4.78 -12.53
CA HIS A 177 10.34 4.66 -12.51
C HIS A 177 9.89 3.34 -11.90
N GLU A 178 8.63 3.30 -11.52
CA GLU A 178 7.83 2.10 -11.30
C GLU A 178 6.53 2.23 -12.10
N LEU A 179 5.90 1.09 -12.38
CA LEU A 179 4.65 1.01 -13.13
C LEU A 179 3.49 0.84 -12.16
N VAL A 180 2.35 1.47 -12.48
CA VAL A 180 1.09 1.28 -11.76
C VAL A 180 0.03 0.92 -12.78
N PHE A 181 -0.36 -0.34 -12.81
CA PHE A 181 -1.42 -0.84 -13.68
C PHE A 181 -2.77 -0.45 -13.10
N VAL A 182 -3.64 0.12 -13.92
CA VAL A 182 -4.97 0.56 -13.53
C VAL A 182 -5.98 -0.40 -14.13
N PHE A 183 -6.48 -1.32 -13.34
CA PHE A 183 -7.50 -2.29 -13.75
C PHE A 183 -8.88 -1.89 -13.23
N LYS A 184 -9.92 -2.45 -13.85
CA LYS A 184 -11.30 -2.28 -13.42
C LYS A 184 -11.93 -3.63 -13.12
N VAL A 185 -12.59 -3.72 -11.97
CA VAL A 185 -13.39 -4.88 -11.57
C VAL A 185 -14.77 -4.78 -12.21
N GLY A 186 -15.21 -5.82 -12.89
CA GLY A 186 -16.54 -5.91 -13.48
C GLY A 186 -16.86 -4.84 -14.53
N THR A 187 -18.15 -4.61 -14.76
CA THR A 187 -18.63 -3.79 -15.89
C THR A 187 -19.35 -2.51 -15.50
N ALA A 188 -19.75 -2.35 -14.22
CA ALA A 188 -20.44 -1.15 -13.74
C ALA A 188 -19.56 0.12 -13.89
N PRO A 189 -20.16 1.31 -13.93
CA PRO A 189 -19.42 2.56 -13.91
C PRO A 189 -18.47 2.66 -12.71
N HIS A 190 -17.26 3.16 -12.95
CA HIS A 190 -16.29 3.46 -11.90
C HIS A 190 -16.39 4.92 -11.46
N GLU A 191 -15.91 5.22 -10.25
CA GLU A 191 -15.72 6.60 -9.81
C GLU A 191 -14.55 7.22 -10.59
N ASN A 192 -14.74 8.46 -11.04
CA ASN A 192 -13.74 9.28 -11.71
C ASN A 192 -13.85 10.71 -11.20
N SER A 193 -13.01 11.10 -10.26
CA SER A 193 -13.02 12.41 -9.62
C SER A 193 -12.14 13.45 -10.32
N PHE A 194 -11.44 13.07 -11.41
CA PHE A 194 -10.55 14.00 -12.14
C PHE A 194 -11.09 14.40 -13.52
N GLY A 195 -11.95 13.60 -14.18
CA GLY A 195 -12.74 13.97 -15.36
C GLY A 195 -11.96 14.67 -16.47
N LEU A 196 -10.71 14.28 -16.74
CA LEU A 196 -9.79 14.95 -17.68
C LEU A 196 -9.56 16.46 -17.36
N GLY A 197 -9.70 16.85 -16.10
CA GLY A 197 -9.48 18.21 -15.63
C GLY A 197 -10.76 19.04 -15.38
N ASP A 198 -11.93 18.56 -15.78
CA ASP A 198 -13.21 19.27 -15.61
C ASP A 198 -13.59 19.50 -14.13
N THR A 199 -13.03 18.69 -13.22
CA THR A 199 -13.26 18.76 -11.77
C THR A 199 -12.22 19.61 -11.03
N GLY A 200 -11.27 20.24 -11.74
CA GLY A 200 -10.14 20.96 -11.13
C GLY A 200 -8.95 20.08 -10.74
N ARG A 201 -9.05 18.75 -10.88
CA ARG A 201 -7.93 17.81 -10.69
C ARG A 201 -7.35 17.45 -12.06
N TYR A 202 -6.22 18.05 -12.40
CA TYR A 202 -5.52 17.75 -13.65
C TYR A 202 -4.54 16.59 -13.42
N ARG A 203 -4.92 15.40 -13.90
CA ARG A 203 -4.14 14.16 -13.72
C ARG A 203 -3.65 13.65 -15.06
N THR A 204 -2.40 13.22 -15.12
CA THR A 204 -1.81 12.51 -16.24
C THR A 204 -1.42 11.10 -15.81
N ASN A 205 -1.03 10.25 -16.76
CA ASN A 205 -0.52 8.91 -16.44
C ASN A 205 1.00 8.89 -16.15
N VAL A 206 1.65 10.03 -16.05
CA VAL A 206 3.00 10.16 -15.50
C VAL A 206 2.89 10.89 -14.17
N TRP A 207 3.28 10.22 -13.10
CA TRP A 207 3.14 10.68 -11.73
C TRP A 207 4.51 11.06 -11.16
N ASP A 208 4.74 12.35 -11.00
CA ASP A 208 6.00 12.91 -10.49
C ASP A 208 5.95 12.99 -8.96
N TYR A 209 6.53 12.00 -8.29
CA TYR A 209 6.70 11.97 -6.83
C TYR A 209 8.13 11.57 -6.50
N PRO A 210 8.81 12.24 -5.55
CA PRO A 210 10.13 11.82 -5.11
C PRO A 210 10.07 10.44 -4.48
N GLY A 211 11.10 9.64 -4.71
CA GLY A 211 11.27 8.38 -3.97
C GLY A 211 11.66 8.67 -2.53
N VAL A 212 11.11 7.93 -1.58
CA VAL A 212 11.35 8.13 -0.14
C VAL A 212 12.83 8.02 0.24
N SER A 213 13.61 7.26 -0.51
CA SER A 213 15.07 7.12 -0.35
C SER A 213 15.90 8.32 -0.86
N SER A 214 15.29 9.33 -1.49
CA SER A 214 16.01 10.48 -2.03
C SER A 214 16.32 11.59 -1.00
N MET A 215 15.91 11.43 0.25
CA MET A 215 16.14 12.39 1.32
C MET A 215 17.56 12.23 1.93
N GLY A 216 18.26 13.36 2.07
CA GLY A 216 19.68 13.46 2.41
C GLY A 216 20.11 12.75 3.70
N ALA A 217 21.42 12.61 3.86
CA ALA A 217 22.16 11.76 4.80
C ALA A 217 21.78 11.83 6.31
N ALA A 218 21.11 12.89 6.76
CA ALA A 218 20.72 13.02 8.20
C ALA A 218 19.41 12.29 8.55
N ARG A 219 18.57 11.95 7.55
CA ARG A 219 17.37 11.10 7.70
C ARG A 219 17.54 9.72 7.04
N GLY A 220 18.65 9.52 6.34
CA GLY A 220 18.92 8.38 5.48
C GLY A 220 19.03 7.04 6.20
N GLU A 221 19.38 7.00 7.50
CA GLU A 221 19.54 5.72 8.19
C GLU A 221 18.19 5.07 8.52
N ALA A 222 17.19 5.83 8.93
CA ALA A 222 15.85 5.28 9.23
C ALA A 222 15.05 4.94 7.96
N LEU A 223 15.22 5.70 6.87
CA LEU A 223 14.55 5.49 5.59
C LEU A 223 15.28 4.49 4.67
N ALA A 224 16.59 4.31 4.87
CA ALA A 224 17.36 3.26 4.20
C ALA A 224 16.92 1.84 4.61
N MET A 225 16.16 1.71 5.69
CA MET A 225 15.67 0.42 6.18
C MET A 225 14.46 -0.13 5.42
N HIS A 226 13.78 0.69 4.59
CA HIS A 226 12.60 0.28 3.79
C HIS A 226 12.71 0.77 2.35
N PRO A 227 13.42 0.04 1.48
CA PRO A 227 13.76 0.51 0.12
C PRO A 227 12.57 0.63 -0.84
N THR A 228 11.40 0.14 -0.46
CA THR A 228 10.21 0.01 -1.32
C THR A 228 8.98 0.80 -0.83
N VAL A 229 9.15 1.73 0.10
CA VAL A 229 8.03 2.52 0.63
C VAL A 229 7.44 3.42 -0.47
N LYS A 230 6.13 3.32 -0.71
CA LYS A 230 5.41 4.23 -1.60
C LYS A 230 5.14 5.56 -0.88
N PRO A 231 5.37 6.71 -1.51
CA PRO A 231 5.01 8.01 -0.94
C PRO A 231 3.52 8.07 -0.61
N VAL A 232 3.19 8.54 0.58
CA VAL A 232 1.79 8.66 1.04
C VAL A 232 1.00 9.59 0.11
N ALA A 233 1.62 10.67 -0.38
CA ALA A 233 1.00 11.61 -1.32
C ALA A 233 0.60 10.94 -2.64
N LEU A 234 1.45 10.09 -3.22
CA LEU A 234 1.15 9.32 -4.44
C LEU A 234 -0.09 8.43 -4.23
N VAL A 235 -0.10 7.68 -3.13
CA VAL A 235 -1.21 6.76 -2.80
C VAL A 235 -2.49 7.55 -2.52
N ALA A 236 -2.39 8.66 -1.79
CA ALA A 236 -3.51 9.53 -1.47
C ALA A 236 -4.17 10.09 -2.74
N ASP A 237 -3.37 10.52 -3.72
CA ASP A 237 -3.90 11.02 -4.98
C ASP A 237 -4.60 9.93 -5.79
N ALA A 238 -4.02 8.72 -5.89
CA ALA A 238 -4.69 7.58 -6.53
C ALA A 238 -6.02 7.23 -5.85
N ILE A 239 -6.07 7.26 -4.50
CA ILE A 239 -7.30 7.03 -3.74
C ILE A 239 -8.36 8.11 -4.06
N ARG A 240 -7.98 9.38 -4.09
CA ARG A 240 -8.89 10.49 -4.40
C ARG A 240 -9.41 10.45 -5.84
N ASP A 241 -8.59 9.98 -6.77
CA ASP A 241 -8.93 9.90 -8.20
C ASP A 241 -10.15 9.00 -8.44
N CYS A 242 -10.29 7.90 -7.70
CA CYS A 242 -11.28 6.85 -7.99
C CYS A 242 -12.11 6.40 -6.77
N SER A 243 -12.24 7.22 -5.73
CA SER A 243 -13.07 6.91 -4.55
C SER A 243 -13.66 8.18 -3.93
N LYS A 244 -14.65 7.98 -3.04
CA LYS A 244 -15.30 9.02 -2.23
C LYS A 244 -14.90 8.89 -0.76
N ARG A 245 -15.09 9.97 0.02
CA ARG A 245 -14.91 9.92 1.48
C ARG A 245 -15.83 8.87 2.11
N GLY A 246 -15.27 8.07 3.01
CA GLY A 246 -15.97 6.94 3.63
C GLY A 246 -15.84 5.62 2.90
N ASP A 247 -15.44 5.62 1.62
CA ASP A 247 -15.22 4.40 0.83
C ASP A 247 -14.14 3.52 1.44
N VAL A 248 -14.22 2.22 1.11
CA VAL A 248 -13.28 1.19 1.56
C VAL A 248 -12.16 1.04 0.54
N VAL A 249 -10.93 1.24 0.98
CA VAL A 249 -9.69 1.01 0.22
C VAL A 249 -9.05 -0.27 0.70
N LEU A 250 -8.84 -1.21 -0.21
CA LEU A 250 -8.22 -2.51 0.07
C LEU A 250 -6.77 -2.52 -0.40
N ASP A 251 -5.88 -3.02 0.45
CA ASP A 251 -4.50 -3.33 0.11
C ASP A 251 -4.16 -4.75 0.56
N ALA A 252 -3.87 -5.61 -0.41
CA ALA A 252 -3.58 -7.02 -0.18
C ALA A 252 -2.12 -7.28 0.26
N PHE A 253 -1.25 -6.25 0.18
CA PHE A 253 0.18 -6.33 0.52
C PHE A 253 0.58 -5.06 1.28
N GLY A 254 0.15 -4.98 2.56
CA GLY A 254 0.21 -3.78 3.38
C GLY A 254 1.59 -3.17 3.57
N GLY A 255 2.64 -3.98 3.56
CA GLY A 255 4.03 -3.56 3.70
C GLY A 255 4.25 -2.63 4.89
N SER A 256 4.70 -1.40 4.64
CA SER A 256 4.88 -0.40 5.69
C SER A 256 3.63 0.39 6.06
N GLY A 257 2.47 0.16 5.39
CA GLY A 257 1.19 0.78 5.71
C GLY A 257 0.93 2.13 5.03
N SER A 258 1.62 2.46 3.93
CA SER A 258 1.40 3.73 3.22
C SER A 258 -0.05 3.91 2.77
N THR A 259 -0.71 2.83 2.33
CA THR A 259 -2.13 2.84 1.94
C THR A 259 -3.04 3.18 3.12
N LEU A 260 -2.75 2.68 4.33
CA LEU A 260 -3.53 2.99 5.53
C LEU A 260 -3.42 4.48 5.87
N ILE A 261 -2.21 5.02 5.88
CA ILE A 261 -1.96 6.43 6.20
C ILE A 261 -2.60 7.34 5.15
N ALA A 262 -2.48 7.01 3.86
CA ALA A 262 -3.14 7.73 2.79
C ALA A 262 -4.67 7.71 2.93
N ALA A 263 -5.27 6.56 3.25
CA ALA A 263 -6.70 6.44 3.47
C ALA A 263 -7.19 7.25 4.69
N GLU A 264 -6.44 7.26 5.81
CA GLU A 264 -6.76 8.11 6.98
C GLU A 264 -6.73 9.58 6.58
N ARG A 265 -5.67 10.04 5.90
CA ARG A 265 -5.53 11.42 5.41
C ARG A 265 -6.69 11.83 4.50
N CYS A 266 -7.09 10.95 3.59
CA CYS A 266 -8.17 11.23 2.63
C CYS A 266 -9.58 11.02 3.20
N GLY A 267 -9.73 10.56 4.43
CA GLY A 267 -11.04 10.26 5.02
C GLY A 267 -11.70 8.99 4.46
N ARG A 268 -10.91 8.04 3.96
CA ARG A 268 -11.34 6.71 3.53
C ARG A 268 -11.05 5.68 4.62
N THR A 269 -11.57 4.46 4.44
CA THR A 269 -11.40 3.36 5.40
C THR A 269 -10.49 2.30 4.78
N ALA A 270 -9.31 2.06 5.35
CA ALA A 270 -8.40 1.03 4.86
C ALA A 270 -8.73 -0.37 5.40
N ARG A 271 -8.51 -1.37 4.54
CA ARG A 271 -8.50 -2.80 4.85
C ARG A 271 -7.18 -3.37 4.32
N LEU A 272 -6.29 -3.84 5.20
CA LEU A 272 -4.96 -4.31 4.82
C LEU A 272 -4.77 -5.77 5.17
N ILE A 273 -4.15 -6.52 4.25
CA ILE A 273 -3.53 -7.82 4.53
C ILE A 273 -2.02 -7.60 4.52
N GLU A 274 -1.35 -8.13 5.51
CA GLU A 274 0.11 -8.18 5.55
C GLU A 274 0.57 -9.55 6.03
N PHE A 275 1.48 -10.15 5.29
CA PHE A 275 1.92 -11.52 5.57
C PHE A 275 2.91 -11.60 6.73
N ASP A 276 3.83 -10.65 6.82
CA ASP A 276 4.89 -10.65 7.84
C ASP A 276 4.40 -9.97 9.14
N PRO A 277 4.36 -10.69 10.27
CA PRO A 277 3.97 -10.12 11.56
C PRO A 277 4.77 -8.88 11.98
N LEU A 278 6.05 -8.79 11.63
CA LEU A 278 6.89 -7.62 11.93
C LEU A 278 6.46 -6.37 11.15
N TYR A 279 6.01 -6.55 9.90
CA TYR A 279 5.42 -5.46 9.13
C TYR A 279 4.03 -5.07 9.66
N CYS A 280 3.23 -6.04 10.14
CA CYS A 280 1.99 -5.72 10.84
C CYS A 280 2.25 -4.81 12.05
N ASP A 281 3.23 -5.13 12.88
CA ASP A 281 3.63 -4.31 14.03
C ASP A 281 4.12 -2.92 13.59
N THR A 282 4.85 -2.84 12.49
CA THR A 282 5.31 -1.58 11.90
C THR A 282 4.13 -0.71 11.48
N ILE A 283 3.11 -1.29 10.84
CA ILE A 283 1.87 -0.59 10.44
C ILE A 283 1.15 -0.05 11.68
N VAL A 284 1.00 -0.88 12.73
CA VAL A 284 0.32 -0.48 13.97
C VAL A 284 1.05 0.71 14.62
N ARG A 285 2.37 0.61 14.82
CA ARG A 285 3.17 1.69 15.43
C ARG A 285 3.15 2.97 14.60
N ARG A 286 3.22 2.85 13.27
CA ARG A 286 3.13 3.99 12.36
C ARG A 286 1.80 4.71 12.49
N TYR A 287 0.69 3.97 12.54
CA TYR A 287 -0.63 4.53 12.74
C TYR A 287 -0.77 5.23 14.09
N GLU A 288 -0.38 4.57 15.18
CA GLU A 288 -0.45 5.15 16.54
C GLU A 288 0.37 6.42 16.65
N ARG A 289 1.60 6.42 16.10
CA ARG A 289 2.50 7.57 16.11
C ARG A 289 1.91 8.78 15.37
N LEU A 290 1.31 8.54 14.19
CA LEU A 290 0.80 9.62 13.34
C LEU A 290 -0.55 10.16 13.81
N THR A 291 -1.40 9.31 14.38
CA THR A 291 -2.78 9.70 14.74
C THR A 291 -2.96 9.98 16.22
N GLY A 292 -2.07 9.52 17.06
CA GLY A 292 -2.22 9.52 18.53
C GLY A 292 -3.30 8.56 19.04
N LYS A 293 -3.92 7.76 18.16
CA LYS A 293 -4.99 6.81 18.52
C LYS A 293 -4.37 5.45 18.80
N ARG A 294 -4.94 4.71 19.78
CA ARG A 294 -4.49 3.34 20.11
C ARG A 294 -5.11 2.32 19.16
N ALA A 295 -4.30 1.37 18.67
CA ALA A 295 -4.76 0.17 18.00
C ALA A 295 -5.19 -0.87 19.04
N THR A 296 -6.21 -1.69 18.69
CA THR A 296 -6.70 -2.75 19.59
C THR A 296 -6.79 -4.07 18.83
N LEU A 297 -6.49 -5.17 19.51
CA LEU A 297 -6.65 -6.52 18.98
C LEU A 297 -8.15 -6.86 18.91
N ALA A 298 -8.67 -7.19 17.74
CA ALA A 298 -10.10 -7.39 17.53
C ALA A 298 -10.69 -8.50 18.40
N ALA A 299 -9.91 -9.53 18.71
CA ALA A 299 -10.35 -10.69 19.50
C ALA A 299 -10.55 -10.38 20.99
N THR A 300 -9.73 -9.48 21.57
CA THR A 300 -9.70 -9.23 23.03
C THR A 300 -10.07 -7.79 23.38
N GLY A 301 -9.95 -6.84 22.46
CA GLY A 301 -10.08 -5.41 22.71
C GLY A 301 -8.88 -4.78 23.41
N GLU A 302 -7.82 -5.55 23.68
CA GLU A 302 -6.60 -5.05 24.31
C GLU A 302 -5.81 -4.15 23.38
N THR A 303 -5.15 -3.13 23.94
CA THR A 303 -4.28 -2.24 23.15
C THR A 303 -3.02 -2.95 22.71
N PHE A 304 -2.42 -2.46 21.62
CA PHE A 304 -1.16 -3.02 21.12
C PHE A 304 -0.07 -3.00 22.20
N GLU A 305 0.05 -1.94 22.97
CA GLU A 305 0.99 -1.80 24.08
C GLU A 305 0.79 -2.88 25.16
N THR A 306 -0.48 -3.20 25.50
CA THR A 306 -0.79 -4.25 26.48
C THR A 306 -0.39 -5.63 25.96
N VAL A 307 -0.75 -5.94 24.71
CA VAL A 307 -0.40 -7.22 24.07
C VAL A 307 1.11 -7.36 23.90
N GLU A 308 1.80 -6.29 23.55
CA GLU A 308 3.27 -6.24 23.44
C GLU A 308 3.93 -6.56 24.78
N ALA A 309 3.53 -5.89 25.87
CA ALA A 309 4.08 -6.12 27.20
C ALA A 309 3.89 -7.58 27.67
N GLN A 310 2.72 -8.18 27.41
CA GLN A 310 2.45 -9.57 27.74
C GLN A 310 3.36 -10.53 26.95
N ARG A 311 3.43 -10.37 25.63
CA ARG A 311 4.14 -11.31 24.74
C ARG A 311 5.66 -11.23 24.85
N LEU A 312 6.20 -10.02 25.06
CA LEU A 312 7.65 -9.84 25.31
C LEU A 312 8.03 -10.32 26.71
N GLY A 313 7.14 -10.18 27.71
CA GLY A 313 7.34 -10.75 29.03
C GLY A 313 7.37 -12.29 29.02
N GLU A 314 6.49 -12.92 28.23
CA GLU A 314 6.48 -14.37 28.02
C GLU A 314 7.74 -14.89 27.31
N ALA A 315 8.29 -14.12 26.36
CA ALA A 315 9.49 -14.49 25.59
C ALA A 315 10.79 -14.35 26.43
N ALA A 316 10.77 -13.56 27.51
CA ALA A 316 11.91 -13.33 28.38
C ALA A 316 11.94 -14.28 29.62
N ALA A 317 10.86 -15.04 29.87
CA ALA A 317 10.71 -16.00 30.97
C ALA A 317 11.03 -17.43 30.54
#